data_1ae1010ec29737995541cdfe40bcff24
#
_entry.id   1ae1010ec29737995541cdfe40bcff24
#
_cell.length_a   1.000
_cell.length_b   1.000
_cell.length_c   1.000
_cell.angle_alpha   90.00
_cell.angle_beta   90.00
_cell.angle_gamma   90.00
#
_symmetry.space_group_name_H-M   'P 1'
#
loop_
_entity.id
_entity.type
_entity.pdbx_description
1 polymer ?
#
loop_
_entity_poly.entity_id
_entity_poly.type
_entity_poly.pdbx_seq_one_letter_code
_entity_poly.pdbx_strand_id
1 'polypeptide(L)'
;MNKELRRVSVLVLAMILALCVSTTIIQVVQQDQLQADSRNARTLYASFSVERGQILAGDTVIAQSLPADDEYKFQRVYPEGELYAPVTGYFALHGENTGLEGTLNTYLSGRANEQFLDRLNQILTGQHPRGATVLTTIDPAVQQAAWDALGDLQGSIVAIEPGTGRILAMVSKHSFDPNLLAGHDQSVVTENYDRLLTDPGEPLINRAITGDLNPPGSTFKLVMTAAALSNGYTPDSELPNPPSFVLPGTSETITNSAGSTCGGGETATLATALRLSCNIPFANLGGELGYDAIHDQAVAFGFVRPRRWRSRCTSRRACSRSPVTRRSSCCSRSARATTGSRRCRSPWCPQQSPMGDN
;
A
#
# COMPACT_ATOMS: atom_id res chain seq x y z
N MET A 1 43.22 -42.21 34.60
CA MET A 1 43.48 -41.00 33.81
C MET A 1 42.70 -40.99 32.47
N ASN A 2 42.74 -42.06 31.65
CA ASN A 2 42.10 -42.01 30.32
C ASN A 2 40.57 -41.83 30.28
N LYS A 3 39.81 -42.29 31.28
CA LYS A 3 38.35 -42.14 31.31
C LYS A 3 37.92 -40.69 31.60
N GLU A 4 38.61 -40.01 32.48
CA GLU A 4 38.32 -38.62 32.84
C GLU A 4 38.73 -37.68 31.70
N LEU A 5 39.87 -37.90 31.07
CA LEU A 5 40.29 -37.17 29.89
C LEU A 5 39.30 -37.31 28.74
N ARG A 6 38.78 -38.53 28.50
CA ARG A 6 37.75 -38.78 27.48
C ARG A 6 36.46 -38.06 27.78
N ARG A 7 36.01 -38.00 29.04
CA ARG A 7 34.81 -37.24 29.45
C ARG A 7 34.97 -35.76 29.18
N VAL A 8 36.11 -35.17 29.58
CA VAL A 8 36.41 -33.76 29.32
C VAL A 8 36.45 -33.46 27.81
N SER A 9 37.12 -34.33 27.02
CA SER A 9 37.21 -34.17 25.58
C SER A 9 35.82 -34.21 24.90
N VAL A 10 34.95 -35.14 25.33
CA VAL A 10 33.56 -35.22 24.81
C VAL A 10 32.77 -34.00 25.18
N LEU A 11 32.91 -33.45 26.38
CA LEU A 11 32.25 -32.27 26.84
C LEU A 11 32.67 -31.02 26.04
N VAL A 12 33.98 -30.85 25.82
CA VAL A 12 34.52 -29.77 25.00
C VAL A 12 34.04 -29.88 23.56
N LEU A 13 34.03 -31.09 22.98
CA LEU A 13 33.53 -31.32 21.62
C LEU A 13 32.04 -30.98 21.51
N ALA A 14 31.23 -31.36 22.50
CA ALA A 14 29.80 -31.03 22.55
C ALA A 14 29.56 -29.51 22.64
N MET A 15 30.38 -28.79 23.43
CA MET A 15 30.31 -27.32 23.50
C MET A 15 30.67 -26.67 22.17
N ILE A 16 31.73 -27.13 21.49
CA ILE A 16 32.12 -26.62 20.16
C ILE A 16 31.00 -26.88 19.15
N LEU A 17 30.44 -28.09 19.17
CA LEU A 17 29.32 -28.43 18.27
C LEU A 17 28.09 -27.57 18.52
N ALA A 18 27.76 -27.33 19.79
CA ALA A 18 26.67 -26.43 20.15
C ALA A 18 26.91 -25.00 19.68
N LEU A 19 28.11 -24.47 19.78
CA LEU A 19 28.50 -23.17 19.26
C LEU A 19 28.40 -23.12 17.72
N CYS A 20 28.89 -24.14 17.02
CA CYS A 20 28.78 -24.22 15.57
C CYS A 20 27.34 -24.24 15.11
N VAL A 21 26.46 -25.02 15.75
CA VAL A 21 25.01 -25.07 15.45
C VAL A 21 24.37 -23.73 15.72
N SER A 22 24.66 -23.11 16.88
CA SER A 22 24.09 -21.77 17.22
C SER A 22 24.54 -20.72 16.20
N THR A 23 25.80 -20.69 15.83
CA THR A 23 26.35 -19.76 14.84
C THR A 23 25.71 -19.97 13.46
N THR A 24 25.52 -21.22 13.05
CA THR A 24 24.86 -21.55 11.78
C THR A 24 23.40 -21.07 11.78
N ILE A 25 22.67 -21.29 12.87
CA ILE A 25 21.28 -20.80 12.99
C ILE A 25 21.23 -19.28 12.87
N ILE A 26 22.09 -18.56 13.57
CA ILE A 26 22.12 -17.09 13.55
C ILE A 26 22.51 -16.58 12.15
N GLN A 27 23.54 -17.17 11.53
CA GLN A 27 24.11 -16.66 10.28
C GLN A 27 23.36 -17.09 9.03
N VAL A 28 22.62 -18.21 9.06
CA VAL A 28 21.94 -18.75 7.87
C VAL A 28 20.43 -18.67 8.02
N VAL A 29 19.87 -19.09 9.17
CA VAL A 29 18.42 -19.17 9.33
C VAL A 29 17.82 -17.82 9.75
N GLN A 30 18.50 -17.07 10.61
CA GLN A 30 18.02 -15.78 11.13
C GLN A 30 18.61 -14.58 10.39
N GLN A 31 19.43 -14.78 9.38
CA GLN A 31 20.13 -13.70 8.67
C GLN A 31 19.18 -12.63 8.16
N ASP A 32 18.15 -13.02 7.41
CA ASP A 32 17.20 -12.08 6.81
C ASP A 32 16.42 -11.30 7.88
N GLN A 33 16.04 -11.96 8.96
CA GLN A 33 15.32 -11.35 10.06
C GLN A 33 16.20 -10.37 10.85
N LEU A 34 17.46 -10.70 11.09
CA LEU A 34 18.42 -9.83 11.77
C LEU A 34 18.88 -8.66 10.90
N GLN A 35 18.96 -8.85 9.58
CA GLN A 35 19.26 -7.76 8.64
C GLN A 35 18.09 -6.80 8.47
N ALA A 36 16.86 -7.28 8.60
CA ALA A 36 15.66 -6.46 8.54
C ALA A 36 15.32 -5.75 9.88
N ASP A 37 16.04 -6.05 10.97
CA ASP A 37 15.82 -5.39 12.26
C ASP A 37 16.28 -3.92 12.18
N SER A 38 15.35 -2.99 12.41
CA SER A 38 15.61 -1.54 12.37
C SER A 38 16.67 -1.06 13.36
N ARG A 39 17.00 -1.87 14.37
CA ARG A 39 18.06 -1.60 15.35
C ARG A 39 19.46 -2.02 14.87
N ASN A 40 19.54 -2.66 13.71
CA ASN A 40 20.83 -3.11 13.17
C ASN A 40 21.53 -1.97 12.41
N ALA A 41 22.16 -1.07 13.15
CA ALA A 41 22.89 0.07 12.59
C ALA A 41 23.97 -0.32 11.56
N ARG A 42 24.57 -1.53 11.68
CA ARG A 42 25.60 -1.98 10.74
C ARG A 42 25.08 -2.17 9.32
N THR A 43 23.89 -2.75 9.16
CA THR A 43 23.26 -2.91 7.84
C THR A 43 22.84 -1.58 7.26
N LEU A 44 22.43 -0.66 8.13
CA LEU A 44 22.08 0.69 7.77
C LEU A 44 23.31 1.44 7.21
N TYR A 45 24.39 1.59 7.98
CA TYR A 45 25.64 2.23 7.52
C TYR A 45 26.19 1.58 6.23
N ALA A 46 26.14 0.24 6.15
CA ALA A 46 26.57 -0.46 4.94
C ALA A 46 25.68 -0.13 3.72
N SER A 47 24.40 0.19 3.89
CA SER A 47 23.53 0.54 2.79
C SER A 47 23.78 1.94 2.22
N PHE A 48 24.25 2.86 3.05
CA PHE A 48 24.64 4.21 2.62
C PHE A 48 26.08 4.29 2.07
N SER A 49 26.91 3.29 2.37
CA SER A 49 28.28 3.21 1.83
C SER A 49 28.37 2.64 0.41
N VAL A 50 27.25 2.15 -0.13
CA VAL A 50 27.15 1.60 -1.48
C VAL A 50 26.47 2.62 -2.38
N GLU A 51 27.00 2.82 -3.59
CA GLU A 51 26.32 3.63 -4.62
C GLU A 51 25.02 2.94 -5.01
N ARG A 52 23.92 3.46 -4.45
CA ARG A 52 22.58 2.91 -4.69
C ARG A 52 22.17 3.14 -6.14
N GLY A 53 21.61 2.11 -6.79
CA GLY A 53 21.22 2.16 -8.19
C GLY A 53 20.26 3.31 -8.50
N GLN A 54 20.30 3.79 -9.73
CA GLN A 54 19.40 4.84 -10.21
C GLN A 54 17.97 4.32 -10.41
N ILE A 55 17.00 5.21 -10.28
CA ILE A 55 15.62 4.98 -10.72
C ILE A 55 15.36 5.94 -11.89
N LEU A 56 14.89 5.39 -13.00
CA LEU A 56 14.66 6.10 -14.24
C LEU A 56 13.19 6.07 -14.64
N ALA A 57 12.68 7.17 -15.17
CA ALA A 57 11.43 7.27 -15.90
C ALA A 57 11.78 7.60 -17.37
N GLY A 58 11.69 6.59 -18.27
CA GLY A 58 12.30 6.72 -19.59
C GLY A 58 13.81 7.00 -19.47
N ASP A 59 14.26 8.11 -20.05
CA ASP A 59 15.65 8.56 -19.95
C ASP A 59 15.89 9.56 -18.80
N THR A 60 14.84 9.93 -18.06
CA THR A 60 14.92 10.89 -16.96
C THR A 60 15.33 10.19 -15.66
N VAL A 61 16.38 10.70 -15.00
CA VAL A 61 16.80 10.22 -13.68
C VAL A 61 15.90 10.83 -12.61
N ILE A 62 15.11 10.01 -11.93
CA ILE A 62 14.17 10.44 -10.86
C ILE A 62 14.69 10.16 -9.45
N ALA A 63 15.69 9.28 -9.31
CA ALA A 63 16.45 9.10 -8.07
C ALA A 63 17.85 8.59 -8.39
N GLN A 64 18.87 9.14 -7.73
CA GLN A 64 20.27 8.76 -7.89
C GLN A 64 21.05 8.93 -6.58
N SER A 65 22.22 8.31 -6.52
CA SER A 65 23.19 8.52 -5.44
C SER A 65 24.33 9.37 -5.94
N LEU A 66 24.63 10.44 -5.23
CA LEU A 66 25.79 11.30 -5.47
C LEU A 66 26.85 11.06 -4.39
N PRO A 67 28.15 11.18 -4.71
CA PRO A 67 29.20 11.12 -3.71
C PRO A 67 28.98 12.20 -2.64
N ALA A 68 29.11 11.81 -1.38
CA ALA A 68 29.07 12.70 -0.22
C ALA A 68 30.40 12.64 0.50
N ASP A 69 30.82 13.79 1.05
CA ASP A 69 32.09 13.93 1.79
C ASP A 69 31.87 13.73 3.29
N ASP A 70 31.20 12.63 3.65
CA ASP A 70 30.87 12.24 5.01
C ASP A 70 31.10 10.73 5.24
N GLU A 71 30.77 10.22 6.43
CA GLU A 71 30.95 8.83 6.81
C GLU A 71 30.11 7.85 5.96
N TYR A 72 29.04 8.33 5.30
CA TYR A 72 28.12 7.52 4.51
C TYR A 72 28.54 7.37 3.04
N LYS A 73 29.44 8.21 2.53
CA LYS A 73 30.00 8.22 1.17
C LYS A 73 29.05 8.59 0.05
N PHE A 74 27.77 8.32 0.16
CA PHE A 74 26.79 8.57 -0.88
C PHE A 74 25.51 9.18 -0.30
N GLN A 75 25.06 10.28 -0.90
CA GLN A 75 23.79 10.94 -0.62
C GLN A 75 22.77 10.56 -1.67
N ARG A 76 21.58 10.10 -1.25
CA ARG A 76 20.46 9.88 -2.15
C ARG A 76 19.81 11.20 -2.52
N VAL A 77 19.57 11.42 -3.83
CA VAL A 77 19.04 12.67 -4.38
C VAL A 77 17.91 12.39 -5.35
N TYR A 78 16.86 13.20 -5.27
CA TYR A 78 15.66 13.15 -6.08
C TYR A 78 15.54 14.48 -6.86
N PRO A 79 15.95 14.54 -8.15
CA PRO A 79 16.01 15.80 -8.91
C PRO A 79 14.66 16.52 -9.02
N GLU A 80 13.58 15.78 -9.23
CA GLU A 80 12.21 16.28 -9.29
C GLU A 80 11.36 15.64 -8.19
N GLY A 81 11.80 15.84 -6.92
CA GLY A 81 11.32 15.08 -5.77
C GLY A 81 9.81 15.05 -5.62
N GLU A 82 9.14 16.21 -5.61
CA GLU A 82 7.69 16.29 -5.39
C GLU A 82 6.89 15.60 -6.49
N LEU A 83 7.31 15.70 -7.75
CA LEU A 83 6.64 15.12 -8.90
C LEU A 83 6.64 13.58 -8.86
N TYR A 84 7.76 13.00 -8.40
CA TYR A 84 7.96 11.56 -8.43
C TYR A 84 7.91 10.89 -7.05
N ALA A 85 7.72 11.63 -5.95
CA ALA A 85 7.61 11.06 -4.60
C ALA A 85 6.58 9.91 -4.50
N PRO A 86 5.39 9.98 -5.15
CA PRO A 86 4.44 8.88 -5.13
C PRO A 86 4.97 7.57 -5.76
N VAL A 87 5.94 7.68 -6.68
CA VAL A 87 6.59 6.55 -7.36
C VAL A 87 7.83 6.09 -6.60
N THR A 88 8.77 6.99 -6.38
CA THR A 88 10.06 6.67 -5.76
C THR A 88 9.93 6.32 -4.28
N GLY A 89 9.03 7.00 -3.58
CA GLY A 89 9.11 7.09 -2.13
C GLY A 89 10.38 7.82 -1.71
N TYR A 90 10.92 7.46 -0.55
CA TYR A 90 12.18 7.99 -0.04
C TYR A 90 13.04 6.90 0.59
N PHE A 91 14.35 7.15 0.60
CA PHE A 91 15.36 6.33 1.25
C PHE A 91 15.94 7.13 2.42
N ALA A 92 15.62 6.70 3.63
CA ALA A 92 16.01 7.39 4.86
C ALA A 92 17.06 6.62 5.66
N LEU A 93 17.90 7.35 6.38
CA LEU A 93 18.91 6.79 7.28
C LEU A 93 18.26 6.02 8.44
N HIS A 94 17.15 6.54 8.95
CA HIS A 94 16.37 5.91 10.03
C HIS A 94 14.90 5.87 9.63
N GLY A 95 14.25 4.74 9.91
CA GLY A 95 12.85 4.53 9.57
C GLY A 95 12.65 3.51 8.45
N GLU A 96 11.43 3.46 7.93
CA GLU A 96 11.06 2.57 6.81
C GLU A 96 11.23 3.32 5.49
N ASN A 97 11.91 2.69 4.54
CA ASN A 97 11.94 3.16 3.16
C ASN A 97 10.58 2.92 2.51
N THR A 98 10.12 3.83 1.69
CA THR A 98 8.79 3.77 1.06
C THR A 98 8.88 3.64 -0.47
N GLY A 99 7.75 3.44 -1.12
CA GLY A 99 7.68 3.39 -2.59
C GLY A 99 8.61 2.34 -3.21
N LEU A 100 9.20 2.67 -4.36
CA LEU A 100 10.18 1.82 -5.04
C LEU A 100 11.48 1.69 -4.24
N GLU A 101 11.87 2.72 -3.50
CA GLU A 101 13.04 2.68 -2.61
C GLU A 101 12.93 1.57 -1.57
N GLY A 102 11.73 1.37 -1.01
CA GLY A 102 11.46 0.28 -0.06
C GLY A 102 11.29 -1.06 -0.75
N THR A 103 10.42 -1.13 -1.75
CA THR A 103 10.03 -2.38 -2.41
C THR A 103 11.20 -3.04 -3.14
N LEU A 104 12.03 -2.25 -3.81
CA LEU A 104 13.19 -2.72 -4.59
C LEU A 104 14.53 -2.51 -3.87
N ASN A 105 14.50 -2.36 -2.54
CA ASN A 105 15.69 -2.08 -1.74
C ASN A 105 16.83 -3.06 -1.98
N THR A 106 16.55 -4.36 -2.12
CA THR A 106 17.56 -5.39 -2.37
C THR A 106 18.28 -5.20 -3.70
N TYR A 107 17.55 -4.83 -4.76
CA TYR A 107 18.11 -4.55 -6.09
C TYR A 107 18.89 -3.24 -6.10
N LEU A 108 18.29 -2.18 -5.59
CA LEU A 108 18.89 -0.85 -5.54
C LEU A 108 20.15 -0.81 -4.66
N SER A 109 20.26 -1.67 -3.65
CA SER A 109 21.46 -1.79 -2.80
C SER A 109 22.49 -2.81 -3.28
N GLY A 110 22.26 -3.46 -4.45
CA GLY A 110 23.18 -4.47 -4.98
C GLY A 110 23.21 -5.79 -4.18
N ARG A 111 22.17 -6.06 -3.38
CA ARG A 111 22.11 -7.26 -2.51
C ARG A 111 21.24 -8.38 -3.07
N ALA A 112 20.60 -8.18 -4.22
CA ALA A 112 19.81 -9.23 -4.86
C ALA A 112 20.68 -10.43 -5.25
N ASN A 113 20.13 -11.64 -5.14
CA ASN A 113 20.85 -12.86 -5.43
C ASN A 113 21.32 -12.93 -6.89
N GLU A 114 20.52 -12.36 -7.80
CA GLU A 114 20.83 -12.26 -9.23
C GLU A 114 22.08 -11.42 -9.51
N GLN A 115 22.42 -10.49 -8.61
CA GLN A 115 23.58 -9.60 -8.72
C GLN A 115 24.84 -10.18 -8.05
N PHE A 116 24.78 -11.41 -7.52
CA PHE A 116 25.91 -12.01 -6.79
C PHE A 116 27.18 -12.13 -7.63
N LEU A 117 27.06 -12.57 -8.89
CA LEU A 117 28.20 -12.73 -9.78
C LEU A 117 28.80 -11.37 -10.21
N ASP A 118 27.95 -10.39 -10.45
CA ASP A 118 28.39 -9.03 -10.80
C ASP A 118 29.14 -8.40 -9.63
N ARG A 119 28.62 -8.57 -8.42
CA ARG A 119 29.28 -8.10 -7.20
C ARG A 119 30.62 -8.80 -6.96
N LEU A 120 30.70 -10.10 -7.19
CA LEU A 120 31.96 -10.84 -7.10
C LEU A 120 32.99 -10.32 -8.11
N ASN A 121 32.58 -10.08 -9.35
CA ASN A 121 33.41 -9.47 -10.38
C ASN A 121 33.88 -8.05 -9.98
N GLN A 122 32.98 -7.22 -9.47
CA GLN A 122 33.32 -5.86 -9.00
C GLN A 122 34.38 -5.90 -7.89
N ILE A 123 34.24 -6.81 -6.92
CA ILE A 123 35.23 -7.00 -5.84
C ILE A 123 36.58 -7.47 -6.41
N LEU A 124 36.57 -8.43 -7.33
CA LEU A 124 37.80 -8.97 -7.93
C LEU A 124 38.52 -7.95 -8.83
N THR A 125 37.77 -7.06 -9.48
CA THR A 125 38.33 -6.00 -10.34
C THR A 125 38.63 -4.70 -9.58
N GLY A 126 38.40 -4.66 -8.26
CA GLY A 126 38.61 -3.47 -7.43
C GLY A 126 37.58 -2.34 -7.68
N GLN A 127 36.48 -2.64 -8.36
CA GLN A 127 35.38 -1.68 -8.55
C GLN A 127 34.51 -1.61 -7.28
N HIS A 128 33.97 -0.42 -7.02
CA HIS A 128 33.02 -0.29 -5.91
C HIS A 128 31.69 -0.98 -6.27
N PRO A 129 31.11 -1.76 -5.34
CA PRO A 129 29.80 -2.36 -5.52
C PRO A 129 28.73 -1.27 -5.79
N ARG A 130 27.94 -1.49 -6.85
CA ARG A 130 26.84 -0.62 -7.23
C ARG A 130 25.51 -1.37 -7.21
N GLY A 131 24.45 -0.66 -6.89
CA GLY A 131 23.09 -1.17 -7.02
C GLY A 131 22.65 -1.24 -8.49
N ALA A 132 21.61 -2.07 -8.75
CA ALA A 132 21.01 -2.14 -10.07
C ALA A 132 20.21 -0.86 -10.38
N THR A 133 20.29 -0.41 -11.63
CA THR A 133 19.40 0.62 -12.14
C THR A 133 18.01 0.04 -12.37
N VAL A 134 17.00 0.76 -11.93
CA VAL A 134 15.58 0.41 -12.11
C VAL A 134 14.97 1.32 -13.16
N LEU A 135 14.52 0.75 -14.26
CA LEU A 135 13.75 1.46 -15.27
C LEU A 135 12.26 1.27 -14.97
N THR A 136 11.55 2.37 -14.71
CA THR A 136 10.10 2.35 -14.51
C THR A 136 9.36 2.43 -15.84
N THR A 137 8.05 2.18 -15.80
CA THR A 137 7.16 2.37 -16.95
C THR A 137 6.56 3.77 -17.00
N ILE A 138 6.91 4.64 -16.06
CA ILE A 138 6.45 6.02 -16.02
C ILE A 138 6.97 6.77 -17.23
N ASP A 139 6.06 7.46 -17.90
CA ASP A 139 6.36 8.38 -19.00
C ASP A 139 6.45 9.80 -18.42
N PRO A 140 7.60 10.48 -18.51
CA PRO A 140 7.77 11.81 -17.93
C PRO A 140 6.76 12.83 -18.43
N ALA A 141 6.38 12.78 -19.71
CA ALA A 141 5.43 13.72 -20.28
C ALA A 141 4.00 13.47 -19.74
N VAL A 142 3.60 12.21 -19.61
CA VAL A 142 2.29 11.84 -19.04
C VAL A 142 2.26 12.14 -17.53
N GLN A 143 3.36 11.90 -16.81
CA GLN A 143 3.49 12.24 -15.38
C GLN A 143 3.35 13.75 -15.17
N GLN A 144 4.06 14.57 -15.96
CA GLN A 144 3.97 16.03 -15.86
C GLN A 144 2.56 16.53 -16.20
N ALA A 145 1.96 16.03 -17.27
CA ALA A 145 0.60 16.40 -17.66
C ALA A 145 -0.43 16.06 -16.58
N ALA A 146 -0.30 14.90 -15.94
CA ALA A 146 -1.15 14.50 -14.82
C ALA A 146 -0.94 15.39 -13.58
N TRP A 147 0.31 15.78 -13.32
CA TRP A 147 0.65 16.71 -12.23
C TRP A 147 0.03 18.09 -12.43
N ASP A 148 0.15 18.62 -13.65
CA ASP A 148 -0.40 19.93 -14.02
C ASP A 148 -1.93 19.91 -14.02
N ALA A 149 -2.54 18.84 -14.52
CA ALA A 149 -4.00 18.67 -14.55
C ALA A 149 -4.63 18.58 -13.15
N LEU A 150 -3.91 18.01 -12.18
CA LEU A 150 -4.39 17.96 -10.79
C LEU A 150 -4.32 19.33 -10.11
N GLY A 151 -3.44 20.23 -10.57
CA GLY A 151 -3.28 21.58 -10.02
C GLY A 151 -3.07 21.56 -8.51
N ASP A 152 -3.84 22.34 -7.75
CA ASP A 152 -3.79 22.42 -6.29
C ASP A 152 -4.80 21.51 -5.59
N LEU A 153 -5.51 20.66 -6.35
CA LEU A 153 -6.51 19.77 -5.79
C LEU A 153 -5.85 18.62 -5.01
N GLN A 154 -6.36 18.32 -3.84
CA GLN A 154 -6.00 17.13 -3.10
C GLN A 154 -6.63 15.89 -3.77
N GLY A 155 -5.79 14.94 -4.19
CA GLY A 155 -6.26 13.73 -4.87
C GLY A 155 -5.13 12.98 -5.57
N SER A 156 -5.51 12.10 -6.50
CA SER A 156 -4.53 11.33 -7.27
C SER A 156 -4.98 11.12 -8.72
N ILE A 157 -4.00 10.99 -9.61
CA ILE A 157 -4.20 10.60 -11.00
C ILE A 157 -3.29 9.40 -11.28
N VAL A 158 -3.86 8.34 -11.86
CA VAL A 158 -3.13 7.16 -12.31
C VAL A 158 -3.47 6.90 -13.77
N ALA A 159 -2.47 6.89 -14.65
CA ALA A 159 -2.62 6.53 -16.06
C ALA A 159 -2.06 5.12 -16.28
N ILE A 160 -2.89 4.23 -16.84
CA ILE A 160 -2.53 2.82 -17.09
C ILE A 160 -2.77 2.51 -18.56
N GLU A 161 -1.81 1.84 -19.20
CA GLU A 161 -1.95 1.32 -20.56
C GLU A 161 -2.78 0.02 -20.52
N PRO A 162 -4.01 -0.02 -21.11
CA PRO A 162 -4.92 -1.13 -20.90
C PRO A 162 -4.40 -2.48 -21.43
N GLY A 163 -3.60 -2.45 -22.52
CA GLY A 163 -3.10 -3.68 -23.15
C GLY A 163 -2.00 -4.40 -22.40
N THR A 164 -1.22 -3.67 -21.62
CA THR A 164 -0.03 -4.19 -20.93
C THR A 164 -0.11 -4.09 -19.41
N GLY A 165 -0.99 -3.24 -18.88
CA GLY A 165 -1.05 -2.90 -17.46
C GLY A 165 0.09 -1.98 -16.99
N ARG A 166 0.89 -1.42 -17.91
CA ARG A 166 1.98 -0.49 -17.57
C ARG A 166 1.40 0.78 -16.95
N ILE A 167 1.96 1.21 -15.82
CA ILE A 167 1.61 2.48 -15.21
C ILE A 167 2.46 3.56 -15.88
N LEU A 168 1.80 4.48 -16.60
CA LEU A 168 2.45 5.58 -17.33
C LEU A 168 2.56 6.84 -16.49
N ALA A 169 1.64 7.05 -15.53
CA ALA A 169 1.72 8.12 -14.54
C ALA A 169 1.11 7.68 -13.22
N MET A 170 1.67 8.20 -12.13
CA MET A 170 1.16 8.04 -10.76
C MET A 170 1.44 9.33 -9.99
N VAL A 171 0.43 10.15 -9.83
CA VAL A 171 0.49 11.43 -9.12
C VAL A 171 -0.38 11.34 -7.87
N SER A 172 0.11 11.89 -6.78
CA SER A 172 -0.64 12.09 -5.54
C SER A 172 -0.35 13.49 -5.00
N LYS A 173 -1.36 14.31 -4.77
CA LYS A 173 -1.25 15.63 -4.13
C LYS A 173 -2.09 15.68 -2.84
N HIS A 174 -1.65 16.37 -1.80
CA HIS A 174 -0.38 17.06 -1.74
C HIS A 174 0.78 16.07 -1.71
N SER A 175 1.93 16.48 -2.23
CA SER A 175 3.16 15.70 -2.29
C SER A 175 4.23 16.36 -1.40
N PHE A 176 5.39 15.75 -1.33
CA PHE A 176 6.54 16.25 -0.57
C PHE A 176 7.83 16.03 -1.34
N ASP A 177 8.86 16.81 -1.01
CA ASP A 177 10.20 16.57 -1.54
C ASP A 177 10.89 15.47 -0.72
N PRO A 178 11.18 14.27 -1.30
CA PRO A 178 11.90 13.19 -0.62
C PRO A 178 13.29 13.57 -0.14
N ASN A 179 13.93 14.60 -0.70
CA ASN A 179 15.23 15.10 -0.26
C ASN A 179 15.20 15.56 1.18
N LEU A 180 14.06 16.04 1.70
CA LEU A 180 13.88 16.43 3.09
C LEU A 180 14.09 15.26 4.08
N LEU A 181 13.89 14.03 3.62
CA LEU A 181 13.96 12.80 4.42
C LEU A 181 15.18 11.93 4.09
N ALA A 182 15.89 12.24 3.02
CA ALA A 182 17.06 11.48 2.57
C ALA A 182 18.39 12.00 3.14
N GLY A 183 18.36 13.04 3.95
CA GLY A 183 19.55 13.67 4.55
C GLY A 183 20.24 12.76 5.57
N HIS A 184 21.52 13.04 5.84
CA HIS A 184 22.33 12.32 6.82
C HIS A 184 22.24 12.91 8.23
N ASP A 185 21.79 14.15 8.40
CA ASP A 185 21.53 14.75 9.70
C ASP A 185 20.19 14.28 10.26
N GLN A 186 20.27 13.36 11.23
CA GLN A 186 19.11 12.75 11.88
C GLN A 186 18.18 13.77 12.52
N SER A 187 18.70 14.85 13.08
CA SER A 187 17.89 15.87 13.76
C SER A 187 17.03 16.61 12.75
N VAL A 188 17.63 17.02 11.63
CA VAL A 188 16.92 17.69 10.51
C VAL A 188 15.89 16.78 9.86
N VAL A 189 16.25 15.51 9.61
CA VAL A 189 15.33 14.52 9.02
C VAL A 189 14.13 14.28 9.94
N THR A 190 14.36 14.16 11.25
CA THR A 190 13.26 13.96 12.21
C THR A 190 12.33 15.18 12.27
N GLU A 191 12.88 16.39 12.31
CA GLU A 191 12.08 17.61 12.28
C GLU A 191 11.25 17.73 11.00
N ASN A 192 11.87 17.46 9.86
CA ASN A 192 11.17 17.44 8.56
C ASN A 192 10.06 16.40 8.53
N TYR A 193 10.32 15.18 9.04
CA TYR A 193 9.32 14.13 9.09
C TYR A 193 8.12 14.50 9.97
N ASP A 194 8.37 15.04 11.17
CA ASP A 194 7.31 15.49 12.09
C ASP A 194 6.48 16.62 11.48
N ARG A 195 7.12 17.56 10.76
CA ARG A 195 6.43 18.61 10.02
C ARG A 195 5.52 18.03 8.92
N LEU A 196 6.03 17.12 8.11
CA LEU A 196 5.24 16.45 7.05
C LEU A 196 4.11 15.58 7.63
N LEU A 197 4.34 14.96 8.78
CA LEU A 197 3.35 14.11 9.45
C LEU A 197 2.18 14.92 10.04
N THR A 198 2.46 16.16 10.47
CA THR A 198 1.46 17.06 11.07
C THR A 198 0.84 18.02 10.05
N ASP A 199 1.30 18.00 8.81
CA ASP A 199 0.78 18.84 7.73
C ASP A 199 -0.68 18.47 7.41
N PRO A 200 -1.62 19.44 7.41
CA PRO A 200 -3.02 19.19 7.08
C PRO A 200 -3.24 18.61 5.68
N GLY A 201 -2.32 18.81 4.76
CA GLY A 201 -2.33 18.24 3.41
C GLY A 201 -1.95 16.76 3.37
N GLU A 202 -1.44 16.19 4.49
CA GLU A 202 -1.03 14.79 4.60
C GLU A 202 -0.15 14.31 3.43
N PRO A 203 0.97 15.02 3.11
CA PRO A 203 1.76 14.77 1.91
C PRO A 203 2.44 13.40 1.89
N LEU A 204 2.63 12.77 3.05
CA LEU A 204 3.21 11.43 3.15
C LEU A 204 2.25 10.32 2.69
N ILE A 205 0.96 10.63 2.49
CA ILE A 205 -0.03 9.67 2.02
C ILE A 205 0.01 9.60 0.49
N ASN A 206 0.35 8.44 -0.05
CA ASN A 206 0.18 8.17 -1.47
C ASN A 206 -1.27 7.78 -1.78
N ARG A 207 -2.09 8.75 -2.16
CA ARG A 207 -3.53 8.60 -2.43
C ARG A 207 -3.83 7.75 -3.66
N ALA A 208 -2.83 7.47 -4.51
CA ALA A 208 -2.98 6.58 -5.65
C ALA A 208 -3.01 5.09 -5.25
N ILE A 209 -2.44 4.74 -4.08
CA ILE A 209 -2.27 3.34 -3.64
C ILE A 209 -2.91 3.10 -2.28
N THR A 210 -2.79 4.06 -1.36
CA THR A 210 -3.19 3.92 0.05
C THR A 210 -3.82 5.21 0.56
N GLY A 211 -4.15 5.26 1.85
CA GLY A 211 -4.64 6.44 2.52
C GLY A 211 -6.16 6.51 2.55
N ASP A 212 -6.72 7.66 2.22
CA ASP A 212 -8.14 7.88 2.26
C ASP A 212 -8.86 6.97 1.27
N LEU A 213 -9.57 5.99 1.83
CA LEU A 213 -10.38 5.09 1.03
C LEU A 213 -11.66 5.82 0.61
N ASN A 214 -11.62 6.46 -0.54
CA ASN A 214 -12.80 7.06 -1.13
C ASN A 214 -13.77 5.99 -1.62
N PRO A 215 -15.08 6.16 -1.43
CA PRO A 215 -16.07 5.30 -2.05
C PRO A 215 -15.89 5.30 -3.58
N PRO A 216 -15.92 4.14 -4.24
CA PRO A 216 -15.72 4.06 -5.69
C PRO A 216 -16.80 4.78 -6.50
N GLY A 217 -17.92 5.12 -5.86
CA GLY A 217 -19.02 5.81 -6.51
C GLY A 217 -19.51 5.05 -7.75
N SER A 218 -19.81 5.80 -8.80
CA SER A 218 -20.33 5.23 -10.05
C SER A 218 -19.36 4.34 -10.82
N THR A 219 -18.06 4.36 -10.51
CA THR A 219 -17.10 3.43 -11.12
C THR A 219 -17.37 1.98 -10.69
N PHE A 220 -17.98 1.77 -9.52
CA PHE A 220 -18.38 0.44 -9.06
C PHE A 220 -19.46 -0.19 -9.93
N LYS A 221 -20.22 0.59 -10.71
CA LYS A 221 -21.20 0.08 -11.68
C LYS A 221 -20.54 -0.81 -12.75
N LEU A 222 -19.27 -0.63 -13.05
CA LEU A 222 -18.52 -1.54 -13.93
C LEU A 222 -18.44 -2.95 -13.33
N VAL A 223 -18.15 -3.05 -12.04
CA VAL A 223 -18.11 -4.34 -11.32
C VAL A 223 -19.50 -4.98 -11.30
N MET A 224 -20.54 -4.17 -11.03
CA MET A 224 -21.92 -4.64 -11.03
C MET A 224 -22.37 -5.11 -12.43
N THR A 225 -21.97 -4.39 -13.49
CA THR A 225 -22.24 -4.81 -14.88
C THR A 225 -21.57 -6.13 -15.19
N ALA A 226 -20.31 -6.30 -14.82
CA ALA A 226 -19.60 -7.56 -15.00
C ALA A 226 -20.26 -8.71 -14.22
N ALA A 227 -20.73 -8.46 -12.99
CA ALA A 227 -21.49 -9.42 -12.21
C ALA A 227 -22.81 -9.80 -12.92
N ALA A 228 -23.55 -8.83 -13.47
CA ALA A 228 -24.77 -9.08 -14.21
C ALA A 228 -24.52 -9.95 -15.44
N LEU A 229 -23.53 -9.61 -16.26
CA LEU A 229 -23.16 -10.38 -17.45
C LEU A 229 -22.77 -11.83 -17.11
N SER A 230 -22.08 -12.04 -15.98
CA SER A 230 -21.72 -13.37 -15.49
C SER A 230 -22.92 -14.17 -14.95
N ASN A 231 -24.03 -13.52 -14.64
CA ASN A 231 -25.26 -14.12 -14.14
C ASN A 231 -26.42 -14.13 -15.17
N GLY A 232 -26.09 -14.08 -16.47
CA GLY A 232 -27.05 -14.31 -17.57
C GLY A 232 -27.74 -13.05 -18.08
N TYR A 233 -27.42 -11.86 -17.57
CA TYR A 233 -27.87 -10.60 -18.17
C TYR A 233 -27.11 -10.35 -19.48
N THR A 234 -27.73 -9.58 -20.36
CA THR A 234 -27.14 -9.11 -21.61
C THR A 234 -27.11 -7.58 -21.62
N PRO A 235 -26.36 -6.94 -22.52
CA PRO A 235 -26.40 -5.48 -22.66
C PRO A 235 -27.81 -4.93 -22.92
N ASP A 236 -28.70 -5.73 -23.52
CA ASP A 236 -30.08 -5.37 -23.86
C ASP A 236 -31.09 -5.74 -22.77
N SER A 237 -30.66 -6.37 -21.67
CA SER A 237 -31.52 -6.67 -20.54
C SER A 237 -32.13 -5.39 -19.96
N GLU A 238 -33.45 -5.37 -19.87
CA GLU A 238 -34.21 -4.22 -19.34
C GLU A 238 -34.25 -4.24 -17.81
N LEU A 239 -33.96 -3.10 -17.20
CA LEU A 239 -33.95 -2.87 -15.77
C LEU A 239 -35.02 -1.80 -15.40
N PRO A 240 -35.76 -1.96 -14.28
CA PRO A 240 -36.70 -0.96 -13.81
C PRO A 240 -36.01 0.39 -13.58
N ASN A 241 -36.67 1.47 -14.03
CA ASN A 241 -36.09 2.79 -14.02
C ASN A 241 -37.12 3.86 -13.58
N PRO A 242 -37.77 3.71 -12.40
CA PRO A 242 -38.68 4.72 -11.89
C PRO A 242 -37.94 6.02 -11.55
N PRO A 243 -38.66 7.17 -11.37
CA PRO A 243 -38.02 8.44 -11.02
C PRO A 243 -37.41 8.46 -9.61
N SER A 244 -37.88 7.58 -8.72
CA SER A 244 -37.35 7.43 -7.35
C SER A 244 -37.45 5.96 -6.91
N PHE A 245 -36.59 5.56 -5.99
CA PHE A 245 -36.53 4.20 -5.43
C PHE A 245 -36.22 4.26 -3.94
N VAL A 246 -37.08 3.65 -3.12
CA VAL A 246 -36.86 3.54 -1.68
C VAL A 246 -35.98 2.31 -1.43
N LEU A 247 -34.85 2.49 -0.74
CA LEU A 247 -33.93 1.40 -0.42
C LEU A 247 -34.61 0.39 0.54
N PRO A 248 -34.59 -0.91 0.21
CA PRO A 248 -35.21 -1.95 1.02
C PRO A 248 -34.75 -1.91 2.50
N GLY A 249 -35.69 -1.90 3.43
CA GLY A 249 -35.41 -1.89 4.88
C GLY A 249 -34.99 -0.53 5.44
N THR A 250 -35.14 0.54 4.68
CA THR A 250 -34.85 1.91 5.11
C THR A 250 -35.97 2.87 4.67
N SER A 251 -35.92 4.12 5.16
CA SER A 251 -36.74 5.24 4.65
C SER A 251 -35.99 6.09 3.59
N GLU A 252 -34.76 5.71 3.26
CA GLU A 252 -33.92 6.46 2.35
C GLU A 252 -34.38 6.27 0.90
N THR A 253 -34.53 7.38 0.18
CA THR A 253 -34.92 7.40 -1.23
C THR A 253 -33.74 7.82 -2.08
N ILE A 254 -33.44 7.05 -3.11
CA ILE A 254 -32.45 7.41 -4.13
C ILE A 254 -33.14 7.88 -5.42
N THR A 255 -32.44 8.76 -6.12
CA THR A 255 -32.86 9.29 -7.42
C THR A 255 -31.73 9.17 -8.43
N ASN A 256 -32.03 9.24 -9.70
CA ASN A 256 -31.03 9.46 -10.75
C ASN A 256 -30.53 10.91 -10.71
N SER A 257 -29.33 11.16 -11.28
CA SER A 257 -28.69 12.47 -11.22
C SER A 257 -29.52 13.62 -11.79
N ALA A 258 -30.44 13.35 -12.74
CA ALA A 258 -31.34 14.33 -13.32
C ALA A 258 -32.67 14.46 -12.57
N GLY A 259 -32.87 13.77 -11.45
CA GLY A 259 -34.11 13.80 -10.68
C GLY A 259 -35.33 13.18 -11.37
N SER A 260 -35.14 12.48 -12.49
CA SER A 260 -36.18 11.83 -13.30
C SER A 260 -35.78 10.45 -13.73
N THR A 261 -36.57 9.79 -14.60
CA THR A 261 -36.18 8.53 -15.22
C THR A 261 -34.87 8.69 -16.04
N CYS A 262 -33.97 7.75 -15.93
CA CYS A 262 -32.70 7.81 -16.63
C CYS A 262 -32.87 7.39 -18.10
N GLY A 263 -32.60 8.27 -19.03
CA GLY A 263 -32.83 8.02 -20.47
C GLY A 263 -34.28 8.12 -20.91
N GLY A 264 -35.22 8.59 -20.06
CA GLY A 264 -36.58 8.99 -20.44
C GLY A 264 -37.64 7.87 -20.48
N GLY A 265 -37.30 6.63 -20.09
CA GLY A 265 -38.21 5.46 -20.07
C GLY A 265 -38.50 4.92 -18.68
N GLU A 266 -39.55 4.13 -18.54
CA GLU A 266 -39.87 3.38 -17.31
C GLU A 266 -38.92 2.23 -17.09
N THR A 267 -38.24 1.76 -18.16
CA THR A 267 -37.16 0.79 -18.17
C THR A 267 -35.93 1.39 -18.85
N ALA A 268 -34.75 0.86 -18.53
CA ALA A 268 -33.50 1.18 -19.21
C ALA A 268 -32.72 -0.11 -19.45
N THR A 269 -32.16 -0.29 -20.65
CA THR A 269 -31.27 -1.43 -20.90
C THR A 269 -30.00 -1.30 -20.04
N LEU A 270 -29.39 -2.44 -19.70
CA LEU A 270 -28.13 -2.48 -18.94
C LEU A 270 -27.05 -1.58 -19.58
N ALA A 271 -26.93 -1.61 -20.92
CA ALA A 271 -26.02 -0.75 -21.68
C ALA A 271 -26.36 0.73 -21.50
N THR A 272 -27.64 1.12 -21.59
CA THR A 272 -28.09 2.51 -21.39
C THR A 272 -27.87 2.95 -19.94
N ALA A 273 -28.20 2.09 -18.98
CA ALA A 273 -28.00 2.35 -17.56
C ALA A 273 -26.51 2.61 -17.22
N LEU A 274 -25.60 1.83 -17.82
CA LEU A 274 -24.15 2.03 -17.64
C LEU A 274 -23.68 3.32 -18.32
N ARG A 275 -24.06 3.52 -19.58
CA ARG A 275 -23.66 4.70 -20.40
C ARG A 275 -24.06 6.03 -19.75
N LEU A 276 -25.28 6.08 -19.16
CA LEU A 276 -25.82 7.28 -18.51
C LEU A 276 -25.52 7.32 -17.00
N SER A 277 -24.85 6.28 -16.48
CA SER A 277 -24.57 6.15 -15.05
C SER A 277 -25.83 6.22 -14.18
N CYS A 278 -26.90 5.54 -14.57
CA CYS A 278 -28.17 5.52 -13.86
C CYS A 278 -28.01 4.92 -12.45
N ASN A 279 -28.64 5.51 -11.44
CA ASN A 279 -28.54 5.01 -10.06
C ASN A 279 -29.60 3.94 -9.78
N ILE A 280 -30.84 4.20 -10.16
CA ILE A 280 -31.96 3.34 -9.80
C ILE A 280 -31.91 1.97 -10.50
N PRO A 281 -31.66 1.86 -11.82
CA PRO A 281 -31.46 0.56 -12.45
C PRO A 281 -30.39 -0.28 -11.80
N PHE A 282 -29.26 0.32 -11.40
CA PHE A 282 -28.20 -0.40 -10.69
C PHE A 282 -28.55 -0.75 -9.24
N ALA A 283 -29.38 0.04 -8.57
CA ALA A 283 -29.86 -0.30 -7.24
C ALA A 283 -30.79 -1.53 -7.27
N ASN A 284 -31.72 -1.58 -8.26
CA ASN A 284 -32.58 -2.74 -8.50
C ASN A 284 -31.74 -3.97 -8.87
N LEU A 285 -30.85 -3.84 -9.83
CA LEU A 285 -29.92 -4.90 -10.23
C LEU A 285 -29.12 -5.45 -9.05
N GLY A 286 -28.68 -4.60 -8.13
CA GLY A 286 -27.99 -5.01 -6.92
C GLY A 286 -28.85 -5.85 -5.98
N GLY A 287 -30.15 -5.56 -5.90
CA GLY A 287 -31.12 -6.34 -5.16
C GLY A 287 -31.36 -7.72 -5.79
N GLU A 288 -31.41 -7.79 -7.13
CA GLU A 288 -31.64 -9.03 -7.88
C GLU A 288 -30.42 -9.94 -7.89
N LEU A 289 -29.22 -9.42 -8.12
CA LEU A 289 -27.97 -10.19 -8.12
C LEU A 289 -27.60 -10.70 -6.71
N GLY A 290 -27.93 -9.95 -5.70
CA GLY A 290 -27.57 -10.26 -4.30
C GLY A 290 -26.10 -10.01 -3.98
N TYR A 291 -25.78 -10.17 -2.69
CA TYR A 291 -24.46 -9.86 -2.16
C TYR A 291 -23.34 -10.74 -2.72
N ASP A 292 -23.58 -12.04 -2.80
CA ASP A 292 -22.51 -13.00 -3.12
C ASP A 292 -22.00 -12.82 -4.57
N ALA A 293 -22.90 -12.64 -5.54
CA ALA A 293 -22.53 -12.42 -6.93
C ALA A 293 -21.72 -11.12 -7.12
N ILE A 294 -22.13 -10.04 -6.46
CA ILE A 294 -21.42 -8.76 -6.51
C ILE A 294 -20.08 -8.85 -5.78
N HIS A 295 -20.04 -9.49 -4.60
CA HIS A 295 -18.83 -9.67 -3.83
C HIS A 295 -17.78 -10.49 -4.59
N ASP A 296 -18.16 -11.61 -5.16
CA ASP A 296 -17.24 -12.48 -5.87
C ASP A 296 -16.67 -11.79 -7.13
N GLN A 297 -17.52 -11.03 -7.84
CA GLN A 297 -17.05 -10.20 -8.95
C GLN A 297 -16.11 -9.08 -8.49
N ALA A 298 -16.40 -8.43 -7.36
CA ALA A 298 -15.50 -7.43 -6.79
C ALA A 298 -14.14 -8.03 -6.41
N VAL A 299 -14.13 -9.25 -5.84
CA VAL A 299 -12.88 -9.99 -5.57
C VAL A 299 -12.12 -10.28 -6.86
N ALA A 300 -12.81 -10.68 -7.94
CA ALA A 300 -12.20 -10.93 -9.24
C ALA A 300 -11.58 -9.65 -9.85
N PHE A 301 -12.15 -8.47 -9.56
CA PHE A 301 -11.59 -7.16 -9.92
C PHE A 301 -10.46 -6.69 -8.99
N GLY A 302 -10.08 -7.48 -7.98
CA GLY A 302 -9.00 -7.14 -7.06
C GLY A 302 -9.42 -6.39 -5.80
N PHE A 303 -10.71 -6.19 -5.54
CA PHE A 303 -11.22 -5.65 -4.28
C PHE A 303 -11.07 -6.67 -3.14
N VAL A 304 -9.82 -7.03 -2.83
CA VAL A 304 -9.51 -7.98 -1.74
C VAL A 304 -9.21 -7.23 -0.45
N ARG A 305 -9.75 -7.73 0.65
CA ARG A 305 -9.30 -7.27 1.97
C ARG A 305 -7.85 -7.71 2.17
N PRO A 306 -6.90 -6.82 2.54
CA PRO A 306 -5.53 -7.21 2.83
C PRO A 306 -5.50 -8.32 3.87
N ARG A 307 -4.72 -9.38 3.66
CA ARG A 307 -4.59 -10.53 4.59
C ARG A 307 -4.24 -10.14 6.03
N ARG A 308 -3.67 -8.96 6.26
CA ARG A 308 -3.35 -8.42 7.60
C ARG A 308 -4.55 -8.20 8.51
N TRP A 309 -5.77 -8.08 7.97
CA TRP A 309 -6.99 -7.93 8.78
C TRP A 309 -7.53 -9.26 9.31
N ARG A 310 -7.15 -10.42 8.75
CA ARG A 310 -7.56 -11.74 9.26
C ARG A 310 -6.86 -12.15 10.54
N SER A 311 -5.68 -11.63 10.83
CA SER A 311 -4.87 -12.05 11.99
C SER A 311 -5.29 -11.39 13.31
N ARG A 312 -6.22 -10.43 13.34
CA ARG A 312 -6.70 -9.79 14.55
C ARG A 312 -8.13 -10.19 14.98
N CYS A 313 -8.85 -10.97 14.17
CA CYS A 313 -10.11 -11.58 14.58
C CYS A 313 -9.86 -13.03 14.96
N THR A 314 -9.45 -13.29 16.19
CA THR A 314 -9.17 -14.63 16.73
C THR A 314 -10.42 -15.42 17.12
N SER A 315 -11.62 -15.04 16.70
CA SER A 315 -12.81 -15.88 16.88
C SER A 315 -13.43 -16.23 15.53
N ARG A 316 -13.14 -17.45 15.06
CA ARG A 316 -13.66 -18.04 13.81
C ARG A 316 -15.19 -18.19 13.76
N ARG A 317 -15.94 -17.79 14.80
CA ARG A 317 -17.40 -17.97 14.86
C ARG A 317 -18.23 -16.70 14.69
N ALA A 318 -17.62 -15.52 14.56
CA ALA A 318 -18.35 -14.25 14.51
C ALA A 318 -18.45 -13.60 13.11
N CYS A 319 -17.74 -14.11 12.09
CA CYS A 319 -17.70 -13.50 10.75
C CYS A 319 -18.56 -14.16 9.67
N SER A 320 -19.37 -15.18 10.01
CA SER A 320 -20.10 -15.97 9.01
C SER A 320 -21.58 -15.66 8.87
N ARG A 321 -22.09 -14.56 9.39
CA ARG A 321 -23.51 -14.19 9.16
C ARG A 321 -23.70 -12.69 9.02
N SER A 322 -24.10 -12.31 7.80
CA SER A 322 -24.81 -11.10 7.35
C SER A 322 -24.33 -9.71 7.84
N PRO A 323 -23.90 -8.81 6.93
CA PRO A 323 -23.37 -7.50 7.30
C PRO A 323 -24.42 -6.44 7.70
N VAL A 324 -25.71 -6.70 7.59
CA VAL A 324 -26.73 -5.65 7.72
C VAL A 324 -27.30 -5.49 9.14
N THR A 325 -27.13 -6.44 10.04
CA THR A 325 -27.85 -6.41 11.35
C THR A 325 -27.00 -6.46 12.62
N ARG A 326 -25.67 -6.24 12.59
CA ARG A 326 -24.85 -6.28 13.81
C ARG A 326 -23.82 -5.17 13.94
N ARG A 327 -24.28 -3.92 14.01
CA ARG A 327 -23.44 -2.80 14.48
C ARG A 327 -23.32 -2.66 16.01
N SER A 328 -24.12 -3.37 16.79
CA SER A 328 -24.21 -3.14 18.26
C SER A 328 -23.61 -4.20 19.16
N SER A 329 -23.18 -5.37 18.65
CA SER A 329 -22.78 -6.47 19.55
C SER A 329 -21.27 -6.76 19.67
N CYS A 330 -20.41 -6.11 18.87
CA CYS A 330 -18.95 -6.32 18.97
C CYS A 330 -18.26 -5.44 20.02
N CYS A 331 -18.88 -4.33 20.46
CA CYS A 331 -18.28 -3.45 21.49
C CYS A 331 -18.64 -3.81 22.93
N SER A 332 -19.63 -4.66 23.18
CA SER A 332 -20.15 -4.87 24.55
C SER A 332 -19.61 -6.09 25.30
N ARG A 333 -18.72 -6.91 24.71
CA ARG A 333 -18.19 -8.12 25.37
C ARG A 333 -16.69 -8.15 25.70
N SER A 334 -15.95 -7.05 25.46
CA SER A 334 -14.54 -6.96 25.87
C SER A 334 -14.29 -6.12 27.12
N ALA A 335 -15.34 -5.71 27.85
CA ALA A 335 -15.23 -4.85 29.01
C ALA A 335 -15.38 -5.62 30.35
N ARG A 336 -14.82 -6.82 30.49
CA ARG A 336 -14.55 -7.42 31.81
C ARG A 336 -13.26 -8.22 31.73
N ALA A 337 -12.19 -7.62 32.07
CA ALA A 337 -11.04 -8.03 32.86
C ALA A 337 -9.84 -7.13 32.60
N THR A 338 -9.33 -6.62 33.72
CA THR A 338 -8.04 -5.99 33.97
C THR A 338 -7.89 -4.51 33.62
N THR A 339 -7.81 -3.76 34.69
CA THR A 339 -7.26 -2.43 34.89
C THR A 339 -5.95 -2.25 34.10
N GLY A 340 -6.00 -1.42 33.08
CA GLY A 340 -4.82 -1.05 32.30
C GLY A 340 -5.23 -0.27 31.05
N SER A 341 -5.23 1.05 31.16
CA SER A 341 -5.62 1.99 30.10
C SER A 341 -4.81 1.81 28.81
N ARG A 342 -5.37 1.15 27.81
CA ARG A 342 -4.95 1.31 26.39
C ARG A 342 -6.16 1.70 25.58
N ARG A 343 -6.18 2.95 25.17
CA ARG A 343 -7.19 3.50 24.26
C ARG A 343 -7.08 2.79 22.92
N CYS A 344 -8.13 2.10 22.49
CA CYS A 344 -8.28 1.63 21.13
C CYS A 344 -8.46 2.86 20.21
N ARG A 345 -7.43 3.26 19.50
CA ARG A 345 -7.56 4.17 18.36
C ARG A 345 -7.88 3.33 17.13
N SER A 346 -9.17 3.22 16.81
CA SER A 346 -9.65 2.74 15.52
C SER A 346 -10.22 3.95 14.78
N PRO A 347 -9.80 4.24 13.53
CA PRO A 347 -10.31 5.38 12.78
C PRO A 347 -11.80 5.29 12.40
N TRP A 348 -12.47 4.23 12.78
CA TRP A 348 -13.88 3.95 12.45
C TRP A 348 -14.82 3.93 13.64
N CYS A 349 -14.44 4.49 14.81
CA CYS A 349 -15.35 4.68 15.93
C CYS A 349 -15.71 6.18 15.99
N PRO A 350 -16.94 6.58 15.65
CA PRO A 350 -17.37 7.96 15.85
C PRO A 350 -17.35 8.25 17.35
N GLN A 351 -16.66 9.33 17.73
CA GLN A 351 -16.68 9.87 19.09
C GLN A 351 -18.11 10.31 19.39
N GLN A 352 -18.75 9.67 20.35
CA GLN A 352 -19.94 10.20 20.99
C GLN A 352 -19.50 11.35 21.91
N SER A 353 -19.92 12.56 21.60
CA SER A 353 -19.87 13.70 22.50
C SER A 353 -20.72 13.38 23.75
N PRO A 354 -20.29 13.73 24.96
CA PRO A 354 -21.14 13.61 26.13
C PRO A 354 -22.29 14.61 26.00
N MET A 355 -23.53 14.12 25.99
CA MET A 355 -24.68 14.97 26.23
C MET A 355 -24.58 15.50 27.65
N GLY A 356 -24.53 16.80 27.78
CA GLY A 356 -24.66 17.50 29.06
C GLY A 356 -26.08 17.30 29.61
N ASP A 357 -26.13 16.88 30.86
CA ASP A 357 -27.32 16.99 31.69
C ASP A 357 -27.74 18.47 31.81
N ASN A 358 -28.97 18.74 31.40
CA ASN A 358 -29.88 19.72 31.98
C ASN A 358 -31.32 19.30 31.68
#